data_1bb708bb1b78a7ced9b9ef15a0468fff
#
_entry.id   1bb708bb1b78a7ced9b9ef15a0468fff
#
_cell.length_a   1.000
_cell.length_b   1.000
_cell.length_c   1.000
_cell.angle_alpha   90.00
_cell.angle_beta   90.00
_cell.angle_gamma   90.00
#
_symmetry.space_group_name_H-M   'P 1'
#
loop_
_entity.id
_entity.type
_entity.pdbx_description
1 polymer ?
#
loop_
_entity_poly.entity_id
_entity_poly.type
_entity_poly.pdbx_seq_one_letter_code
_entity_poly.pdbx_strand_id
1 'polypeptide(L)'
;MKELILISGKGGTGKTSIIAALASLAENKVLCDADVDAADLHLVANPQVLSRAEFRSGHTAAIRKSKCSECGLCRELCRYSAIDADYHINPLDCEGCGVCVYFCPEKAVDFPENTCGEWFISDTRFGPMVHAQLGIAEENSGKLVTLVRQEARKLADEKKHDLILTDGPPGVGCPVIASIGGASAVLIVTEPSLSGIHDMQRVIELANHFKVPAMVCVNKFDLNPDLTAD
;
A
#
# COMPACT_ATOMS: atom_id res chain seq x y z
N MET A 1 -16.86 9.06 12.67
CA MET A 1 -16.21 9.13 11.34
C MET A 1 -16.44 7.82 10.59
N LYS A 2 -16.74 7.85 9.29
CA LYS A 2 -16.92 6.68 8.41
C LYS A 2 -15.80 6.64 7.39
N GLU A 3 -15.41 5.44 6.96
CA GLU A 3 -14.40 5.26 5.90
C GLU A 3 -15.00 4.37 4.79
N LEU A 4 -15.10 4.93 3.57
CA LEU A 4 -15.46 4.22 2.36
C LEU A 4 -14.19 3.97 1.55
N ILE A 5 -13.94 2.71 1.25
CA ILE A 5 -12.77 2.30 0.46
C ILE A 5 -13.23 1.83 -0.91
N LEU A 6 -12.63 2.36 -1.96
CA LEU A 6 -12.79 1.87 -3.32
C LEU A 6 -11.70 0.84 -3.60
N ILE A 7 -12.10 -0.33 -4.09
CA ILE A 7 -11.19 -1.42 -4.45
C ILE A 7 -11.60 -1.98 -5.79
N SER A 8 -10.66 -2.56 -6.50
CA SER A 8 -10.92 -3.32 -7.72
C SER A 8 -10.14 -4.63 -7.72
N GLY A 9 -10.67 -5.65 -8.37
CA GLY A 9 -9.95 -6.93 -8.52
C GLY A 9 -8.73 -6.82 -9.43
N LYS A 10 -8.73 -5.86 -10.39
CA LYS A 10 -7.62 -5.58 -11.30
C LYS A 10 -7.44 -4.08 -11.54
N GLY A 11 -6.29 -3.67 -12.07
CA GLY A 11 -6.04 -2.30 -12.51
C GLY A 11 -6.88 -1.90 -13.72
N GLY A 12 -7.07 -0.59 -13.92
CA GLY A 12 -7.73 -0.04 -15.11
C GLY A 12 -9.26 -0.09 -15.13
N THR A 13 -9.93 -0.51 -14.05
CA THR A 13 -11.41 -0.53 -13.95
C THR A 13 -12.04 0.86 -13.82
N GLY A 14 -11.24 1.92 -13.62
CA GLY A 14 -11.72 3.29 -13.43
C GLY A 14 -11.94 3.71 -11.98
N LYS A 15 -11.37 2.99 -11.03
CA LYS A 15 -11.43 3.24 -9.58
C LYS A 15 -11.10 4.70 -9.22
N THR A 16 -9.93 5.19 -9.65
CA THR A 16 -9.45 6.57 -9.39
C THR A 16 -10.38 7.64 -9.98
N SER A 17 -10.99 7.39 -11.14
CA SER A 17 -11.99 8.31 -11.74
C SER A 17 -13.27 8.36 -10.90
N ILE A 18 -13.74 7.23 -10.41
CA ILE A 18 -14.95 7.15 -9.58
C ILE A 18 -14.70 7.82 -8.23
N ILE A 19 -13.55 7.59 -7.59
CA ILE A 19 -13.27 8.26 -6.32
C ILE A 19 -13.12 9.78 -6.50
N ALA A 20 -12.54 10.24 -7.59
CA ALA A 20 -12.46 11.68 -7.88
C ALA A 20 -13.85 12.30 -8.07
N ALA A 21 -14.78 11.58 -8.72
CA ALA A 21 -16.17 12.00 -8.85
C ALA A 21 -16.87 12.04 -7.48
N LEU A 22 -16.74 10.99 -6.67
CA LEU A 22 -17.27 10.98 -5.30
C LEU A 22 -16.67 12.10 -4.45
N ALA A 23 -15.38 12.35 -4.60
CA ALA A 23 -14.68 13.43 -3.90
C ALA A 23 -15.20 14.82 -4.28
N SER A 24 -15.65 15.02 -5.51
CA SER A 24 -16.25 16.28 -5.94
C SER A 24 -17.65 16.53 -5.36
N LEU A 25 -18.36 15.46 -5.04
CA LEU A 25 -19.75 15.52 -4.52
C LEU A 25 -19.84 15.48 -3.00
N ALA A 26 -18.93 14.75 -2.35
CA ALA A 26 -18.94 14.63 -0.90
C ALA A 26 -18.47 15.90 -0.22
N GLU A 27 -19.06 16.23 0.90
CA GLU A 27 -18.65 17.33 1.78
C GLU A 27 -17.94 16.78 3.03
N ASN A 28 -17.22 17.62 3.75
CA ASN A 28 -16.59 17.35 5.04
C ASN A 28 -15.79 16.03 5.08
N LYS A 29 -14.84 15.89 4.16
CA LYS A 29 -14.09 14.65 3.95
C LYS A 29 -12.58 14.84 3.95
N VAL A 30 -11.87 13.73 4.17
CA VAL A 30 -10.44 13.54 3.89
C VAL A 30 -10.30 12.52 2.77
N LEU A 31 -9.39 12.75 1.85
CA LEU A 31 -8.97 11.78 0.84
C LEU A 31 -7.78 10.97 1.36
N CYS A 32 -7.75 9.69 1.02
CA CYS A 32 -6.62 8.80 1.29
C CYS A 32 -6.27 8.04 0.02
N ASP A 33 -5.06 8.24 -0.50
CA ASP A 33 -4.55 7.40 -1.59
C ASP A 33 -3.73 6.26 -1.00
N ALA A 34 -4.33 5.08 -0.98
CA ALA A 34 -3.75 3.84 -0.47
C ALA A 34 -3.30 2.90 -1.60
N ASP A 35 -3.40 3.29 -2.88
CA ASP A 35 -2.80 2.60 -4.02
C ASP A 35 -1.32 3.02 -4.15
N VAL A 36 -0.52 2.71 -3.14
CA VAL A 36 0.85 3.22 -2.96
C VAL A 36 1.85 2.73 -4.00
N ASP A 37 1.50 1.64 -4.71
CA ASP A 37 2.32 1.08 -5.80
C ASP A 37 2.04 1.81 -7.13
N ALA A 38 0.83 2.39 -7.28
CA ALA A 38 0.41 3.13 -8.47
C ALA A 38 -0.48 4.32 -8.07
N ALA A 39 0.08 5.21 -7.26
CA ALA A 39 -0.63 6.36 -6.71
C ALA A 39 -0.99 7.37 -7.81
N ASP A 40 -2.22 7.32 -8.32
CA ASP A 40 -2.70 8.15 -9.43
C ASP A 40 -3.70 9.24 -8.99
N LEU A 41 -4.23 9.16 -7.75
CA LEU A 41 -5.21 10.12 -7.27
C LEU A 41 -4.65 11.56 -7.22
N HIS A 42 -3.35 11.70 -6.98
CA HIS A 42 -2.66 12.99 -6.97
C HIS A 42 -2.73 13.71 -8.33
N LEU A 43 -2.76 12.98 -9.46
CA LEU A 43 -2.84 13.57 -10.81
C LEU A 43 -4.15 14.33 -11.03
N VAL A 44 -5.24 13.83 -10.43
CA VAL A 44 -6.56 14.47 -10.54
C VAL A 44 -6.88 15.40 -9.37
N ALA A 45 -6.26 15.20 -8.23
CA ALA A 45 -6.50 16.02 -7.03
C ALA A 45 -5.68 17.33 -7.02
N ASN A 46 -4.57 17.40 -7.75
CA ASN A 46 -3.65 18.53 -7.80
C ASN A 46 -3.17 18.97 -6.39
N PRO A 47 -2.42 18.11 -5.67
CA PRO A 47 -2.07 18.34 -4.28
C PRO A 47 -1.03 19.45 -4.12
N GLN A 48 -1.22 20.27 -3.10
CA GLN A 48 -0.21 21.15 -2.52
C GLN A 48 0.30 20.51 -1.24
N VAL A 49 1.55 20.03 -1.25
CA VAL A 49 2.14 19.33 -0.10
C VAL A 49 2.32 20.27 1.07
N LEU A 50 1.70 19.96 2.20
CA LEU A 50 1.82 20.69 3.47
C LEU A 50 2.90 20.09 4.36
N SER A 51 3.01 18.76 4.38
CA SER A 51 4.06 18.04 5.12
C SER A 51 4.41 16.74 4.42
N ARG A 52 5.64 16.29 4.65
CA ARG A 52 6.13 14.99 4.19
C ARG A 52 7.00 14.33 5.25
N ALA A 53 7.02 13.01 5.26
CA ALA A 53 7.89 12.22 6.10
C ALA A 53 8.35 10.95 5.38
N GLU A 54 9.51 10.43 5.77
CA GLU A 54 10.02 9.16 5.25
C GLU A 54 9.19 8.00 5.76
N PHE A 55 8.96 7.02 4.90
CA PHE A 55 8.48 5.71 5.29
C PHE A 55 9.66 4.76 5.41
N ARG A 56 9.86 4.23 6.60
CA ARG A 56 10.91 3.26 6.88
C ARG A 56 10.31 1.91 7.20
N SER A 57 10.86 0.86 6.60
CA SER A 57 10.44 -0.52 6.84
C SER A 57 11.45 -1.52 6.32
N GLY A 58 11.49 -2.70 6.94
CA GLY A 58 12.48 -3.71 6.60
C GLY A 58 13.90 -3.27 6.98
N HIS A 59 14.86 -4.13 6.70
CA HIS A 59 16.26 -3.92 7.05
C HIS A 59 17.15 -4.51 5.98
N THR A 60 18.29 -3.90 5.73
CA THR A 60 19.35 -4.49 4.92
C THR A 60 20.61 -4.62 5.77
N ALA A 61 21.14 -5.84 5.80
CA ALA A 61 22.36 -6.10 6.56
C ALA A 61 23.58 -5.49 5.87
N ALA A 62 24.56 -5.03 6.67
CA ALA A 62 25.84 -4.51 6.18
C ALA A 62 26.99 -4.99 7.06
N ILE A 63 28.03 -5.60 6.46
CA ILE A 63 29.17 -6.14 7.21
C ILE A 63 30.24 -5.06 7.39
N ARG A 64 30.57 -4.79 8.65
CA ARG A 64 31.70 -3.91 9.00
C ARG A 64 33.01 -4.67 8.87
N LYS A 65 33.73 -4.44 7.79
CA LYS A 65 35.01 -5.10 7.49
C LYS A 65 36.04 -4.98 8.61
N SER A 66 36.10 -3.86 9.31
CA SER A 66 37.02 -3.62 10.42
C SER A 66 36.80 -4.50 11.65
N LYS A 67 35.63 -5.14 11.77
CA LYS A 67 35.27 -6.04 12.86
C LYS A 67 35.07 -7.49 12.41
N CYS A 68 35.05 -7.73 11.10
CA CYS A 68 34.78 -9.04 10.54
C CYS A 68 36.04 -9.93 10.65
N SER A 69 35.89 -11.10 11.28
CA SER A 69 36.94 -12.13 11.34
C SER A 69 36.93 -13.09 10.14
N GLU A 70 36.05 -12.83 9.16
CA GLU A 70 35.90 -13.65 7.95
C GLU A 70 35.65 -15.15 8.22
N CYS A 71 34.96 -15.45 9.32
CA CYS A 71 34.70 -16.83 9.78
C CYS A 71 33.75 -17.63 8.84
N GLY A 72 33.08 -17.01 7.88
CA GLY A 72 32.21 -17.66 6.90
C GLY A 72 30.78 -17.94 7.35
N LEU A 73 30.48 -17.89 8.65
CA LEU A 73 29.21 -18.37 9.20
C LEU A 73 27.97 -17.62 8.62
N CYS A 74 28.04 -16.30 8.48
CA CYS A 74 26.96 -15.52 7.91
C CYS A 74 26.64 -15.89 6.45
N ARG A 75 27.66 -16.25 5.67
CA ARG A 75 27.56 -16.65 4.28
C ARG A 75 26.98 -18.07 4.16
N GLU A 76 27.40 -18.99 5.02
CA GLU A 76 26.85 -20.36 5.08
C GLU A 76 25.36 -20.35 5.44
N LEU A 77 24.95 -19.49 6.37
CA LEU A 77 23.56 -19.42 6.85
C LEU A 77 22.64 -18.58 5.96
N CYS A 78 23.18 -17.83 5.00
CA CYS A 78 22.37 -16.99 4.12
C CYS A 78 21.62 -17.84 3.07
N ARG A 79 20.31 -18.01 3.25
CA ARG A 79 19.46 -18.77 2.31
C ARG A 79 19.27 -18.07 0.97
N TYR A 80 19.52 -16.77 0.91
CA TYR A 80 19.31 -15.93 -0.28
C TYR A 80 20.61 -15.73 -1.07
N SER A 81 21.72 -16.31 -0.61
CA SER A 81 23.04 -16.14 -1.23
C SER A 81 23.49 -14.68 -1.42
N ALA A 82 22.94 -13.79 -0.59
CA ALA A 82 23.17 -12.35 -0.67
C ALA A 82 24.59 -11.92 -0.25
N ILE A 83 25.42 -12.84 0.29
CA ILE A 83 26.77 -12.53 0.81
C ILE A 83 27.82 -13.18 -0.08
N ASP A 84 28.65 -12.36 -0.72
CA ASP A 84 29.72 -12.81 -1.61
C ASP A 84 30.96 -13.35 -0.89
N ALA A 85 31.99 -13.76 -1.68
CA ALA A 85 33.21 -14.33 -1.15
C ALA A 85 34.05 -13.29 -0.37
N ASP A 86 33.87 -12.02 -0.68
CA ASP A 86 34.56 -10.89 -0.06
C ASP A 86 33.76 -10.28 1.10
N TYR A 87 32.70 -10.99 1.57
CA TYR A 87 31.81 -10.54 2.64
C TYR A 87 31.11 -9.19 2.36
N HIS A 88 30.76 -8.91 1.09
CA HIS A 88 29.85 -7.85 0.76
C HIS A 88 28.43 -8.42 0.67
N ILE A 89 27.47 -7.64 1.15
CA ILE A 89 26.06 -7.99 1.04
C ILE A 89 25.45 -7.27 -0.16
N ASN A 90 24.90 -8.04 -1.11
CA ASN A 90 24.10 -7.48 -2.18
C ASN A 90 22.74 -7.05 -1.61
N PRO A 91 22.42 -5.75 -1.63
CA PRO A 91 21.15 -5.27 -1.07
C PRO A 91 19.92 -5.77 -1.83
N LEU A 92 20.05 -6.12 -3.13
CA LEU A 92 18.94 -6.65 -3.93
C LEU A 92 18.58 -8.10 -3.59
N ASP A 93 19.56 -8.87 -3.09
CA ASP A 93 19.36 -10.26 -2.70
C ASP A 93 19.10 -10.39 -1.19
N CYS A 94 19.24 -9.31 -0.43
CA CYS A 94 19.12 -9.33 1.03
C CYS A 94 17.67 -9.13 1.46
N GLU A 95 17.02 -10.21 1.90
CA GLU A 95 15.63 -10.21 2.40
C GLU A 95 15.48 -9.69 3.84
N GLY A 96 16.50 -9.09 4.43
CA GLY A 96 16.38 -8.49 5.76
C GLY A 96 15.98 -9.48 6.88
N CYS A 97 16.31 -10.76 6.76
CA CYS A 97 15.89 -11.79 7.73
C CYS A 97 16.66 -11.75 9.07
N GLY A 98 17.77 -11.03 9.15
CA GLY A 98 18.57 -10.85 10.36
C GLY A 98 19.40 -12.06 10.83
N VAL A 99 19.39 -13.20 10.13
CA VAL A 99 20.12 -14.42 10.52
C VAL A 99 21.62 -14.13 10.65
N CYS A 100 22.21 -13.43 9.67
CA CYS A 100 23.62 -13.05 9.70
C CYS A 100 23.98 -12.12 10.87
N VAL A 101 23.04 -11.29 11.33
CA VAL A 101 23.21 -10.41 12.49
C VAL A 101 23.25 -11.22 13.78
N TYR A 102 22.26 -12.12 13.91
CA TYR A 102 22.09 -12.92 15.14
C TYR A 102 23.25 -13.86 15.40
N PHE A 103 23.73 -14.55 14.35
CA PHE A 103 24.78 -15.55 14.49
C PHE A 103 26.21 -15.01 14.36
N CYS A 104 26.41 -13.72 14.10
CA CYS A 104 27.76 -13.17 13.99
C CYS A 104 28.47 -13.14 15.35
N PRO A 105 29.57 -13.91 15.56
CA PRO A 105 30.28 -13.94 16.84
C PRO A 105 30.93 -12.61 17.18
N GLU A 106 31.39 -11.88 16.16
CA GLU A 106 32.07 -10.59 16.29
C GLU A 106 31.12 -9.40 16.35
N LYS A 107 29.79 -9.65 16.19
CA LYS A 107 28.79 -8.57 16.05
C LYS A 107 29.19 -7.55 14.99
N ALA A 108 29.74 -8.03 13.90
CA ALA A 108 30.28 -7.22 12.80
C ALA A 108 29.22 -6.83 11.76
N VAL A 109 27.97 -7.25 11.93
CA VAL A 109 26.89 -6.97 10.96
C VAL A 109 25.97 -5.90 11.51
N ASP A 110 25.90 -4.77 10.81
CA ASP A 110 24.91 -3.72 11.05
C ASP A 110 23.59 -4.09 10.37
N PHE A 111 22.48 -3.59 10.91
CA PHE A 111 21.15 -3.93 10.44
C PHE A 111 20.23 -2.70 10.47
N PRO A 112 20.54 -1.65 9.69
CA PRO A 112 19.76 -0.45 9.66
C PRO A 112 18.39 -0.70 9.00
N GLU A 113 17.40 0.07 9.44
CA GLU A 113 16.09 0.11 8.80
C GLU A 113 16.18 0.86 7.48
N ASN A 114 15.50 0.34 6.44
CA ASN A 114 15.50 0.93 5.11
C ASN A 114 14.49 2.09 5.02
N THR A 115 14.85 3.13 4.24
CA THR A 115 13.88 4.14 3.78
C THR A 115 13.28 3.63 2.49
N CYS A 116 12.00 3.19 2.56
CA CYS A 116 11.30 2.53 1.45
C CYS A 116 10.37 3.46 0.68
N GLY A 117 10.21 4.70 1.09
CA GLY A 117 9.30 5.65 0.44
C GLY A 117 9.06 6.89 1.26
N GLU A 118 8.07 7.66 0.84
CA GLU A 118 7.63 8.86 1.53
C GLU A 118 6.10 8.90 1.59
N TRP A 119 5.57 9.59 2.60
CA TRP A 119 4.16 9.88 2.70
C TRP A 119 3.94 11.37 2.95
N PHE A 120 2.76 11.85 2.56
CA PHE A 120 2.46 13.27 2.47
C PHE A 120 1.09 13.58 3.05
N ILE A 121 0.98 14.76 3.67
CA ILE A 121 -0.30 15.43 3.90
C ILE A 121 -0.33 16.62 2.98
N SER A 122 -1.41 16.72 2.20
CA SER A 122 -1.57 17.77 1.18
C SER A 122 -2.94 18.40 1.27
N ASP A 123 -3.04 19.63 0.82
CA ASP A 123 -4.32 20.25 0.48
C ASP A 123 -4.59 20.08 -1.01
N THR A 124 -5.83 19.84 -1.40
CA THR A 124 -6.22 19.57 -2.78
C THR A 124 -7.49 20.33 -3.15
N ARG A 125 -7.81 20.38 -4.45
CA ARG A 125 -9.09 20.95 -4.91
C ARG A 125 -10.32 20.24 -4.35
N PHE A 126 -10.18 19.04 -3.79
CA PHE A 126 -11.26 18.26 -3.18
C PHE A 126 -11.24 18.28 -1.65
N GLY A 127 -10.24 18.92 -1.04
CA GLY A 127 -9.99 18.97 0.40
C GLY A 127 -8.70 18.29 0.80
N PRO A 128 -8.47 18.07 2.11
CA PRO A 128 -7.23 17.48 2.61
C PRO A 128 -7.07 16.03 2.14
N MET A 129 -5.82 15.66 1.84
CA MET A 129 -5.46 14.34 1.33
C MET A 129 -4.21 13.81 2.02
N VAL A 130 -4.23 12.52 2.37
CA VAL A 130 -3.04 11.76 2.76
C VAL A 130 -2.72 10.78 1.64
N HIS A 131 -1.47 10.79 1.20
CA HIS A 131 -1.00 9.92 0.13
C HIS A 131 0.46 9.53 0.35
N ALA A 132 0.92 8.52 -0.38
CA ALA A 132 2.30 8.07 -0.28
C ALA A 132 2.83 7.64 -1.63
N GLN A 133 4.15 7.53 -1.70
CA GLN A 133 4.87 7.00 -2.83
C GLN A 133 5.91 6.01 -2.33
N LEU A 134 5.80 4.77 -2.78
CA LEU A 134 6.80 3.75 -2.52
C LEU A 134 8.04 4.00 -3.40
N GLY A 135 9.22 3.70 -2.90
CA GLY A 135 10.47 3.75 -3.66
C GLY A 135 10.49 2.69 -4.77
N ILE A 136 11.38 2.88 -5.75
CA ILE A 136 11.52 1.95 -6.88
C ILE A 136 12.01 0.60 -6.36
N ALA A 137 11.30 -0.47 -6.73
CA ALA A 137 11.58 -1.85 -6.31
C ALA A 137 11.53 -2.08 -4.78
N GLU A 138 10.87 -1.18 -4.05
CA GLU A 138 10.67 -1.35 -2.61
C GLU A 138 9.45 -2.20 -2.31
N GLU A 139 9.52 -2.94 -1.22
CA GLU A 139 8.45 -3.77 -0.71
C GLU A 139 7.73 -3.13 0.48
N ASN A 140 6.85 -3.87 1.14
CA ASN A 140 6.09 -3.44 2.31
C ASN A 140 4.92 -2.47 2.04
N SER A 141 4.36 -2.50 0.83
CA SER A 141 3.19 -1.70 0.45
C SER A 141 2.02 -1.85 1.44
N GLY A 142 1.77 -3.04 1.99
CA GLY A 142 0.74 -3.26 3.03
C GLY A 142 0.97 -2.47 4.32
N LYS A 143 2.22 -2.29 4.76
CA LYS A 143 2.54 -1.45 5.92
C LYS A 143 2.36 0.03 5.61
N LEU A 144 2.76 0.45 4.41
CA LEU A 144 2.59 1.83 3.97
C LEU A 144 1.10 2.18 3.84
N VAL A 145 0.28 1.30 3.26
CA VAL A 145 -1.18 1.42 3.22
C VAL A 145 -1.76 1.61 4.64
N THR A 146 -1.31 0.80 5.59
CA THR A 146 -1.76 0.92 6.99
C THR A 146 -1.40 2.29 7.56
N LEU A 147 -0.18 2.78 7.31
CA LEU A 147 0.30 4.08 7.78
C LEU A 147 -0.54 5.22 7.19
N VAL A 148 -0.73 5.26 5.87
CA VAL A 148 -1.49 6.35 5.19
C VAL A 148 -2.92 6.41 5.72
N ARG A 149 -3.56 5.26 5.91
CA ARG A 149 -4.92 5.18 6.48
C ARG A 149 -4.96 5.66 7.94
N GLN A 150 -3.96 5.32 8.76
CA GLN A 150 -3.87 5.82 10.13
C GLN A 150 -3.71 7.34 10.17
N GLU A 151 -2.86 7.90 9.33
CA GLU A 151 -2.66 9.35 9.24
C GLU A 151 -3.91 10.06 8.68
N ALA A 152 -4.62 9.45 7.71
CA ALA A 152 -5.90 9.98 7.22
C ALA A 152 -6.96 10.01 8.34
N ARG A 153 -7.03 8.98 9.19
CA ARG A 153 -7.94 8.95 10.35
C ARG A 153 -7.57 10.02 11.38
N LYS A 154 -6.29 10.18 11.71
CA LYS A 154 -5.83 11.25 12.63
C LYS A 154 -6.20 12.63 12.09
N LEU A 155 -5.92 12.88 10.81
CA LEU A 155 -6.24 14.13 10.16
C LEU A 155 -7.75 14.44 10.18
N ALA A 156 -8.57 13.39 9.92
CA ALA A 156 -10.02 13.51 9.96
C ALA A 156 -10.54 13.81 11.37
N ASP A 157 -10.02 13.15 12.39
CA ASP A 157 -10.39 13.38 13.78
C ASP A 157 -9.97 14.80 14.25
N GLU A 158 -8.75 15.22 13.94
CA GLU A 158 -8.23 16.54 14.30
C GLU A 158 -9.04 17.70 13.67
N LYS A 159 -9.39 17.54 12.40
CA LYS A 159 -10.14 18.54 11.63
C LYS A 159 -11.66 18.36 11.68
N LYS A 160 -12.16 17.34 12.42
CA LYS A 160 -13.58 16.98 12.57
C LYS A 160 -14.26 16.68 11.23
N HIS A 161 -13.59 15.93 10.38
CA HIS A 161 -14.21 15.39 9.17
C HIS A 161 -14.99 14.12 9.48
N ASP A 162 -16.12 13.93 8.79
CA ASP A 162 -17.04 12.81 9.04
C ASP A 162 -16.79 11.61 8.14
N LEU A 163 -16.10 11.83 7.03
CA LEU A 163 -15.88 10.85 5.98
C LEU A 163 -14.41 10.79 5.57
N ILE A 164 -13.92 9.56 5.35
CA ILE A 164 -12.69 9.29 4.62
C ILE A 164 -13.04 8.55 3.34
N LEU A 165 -12.59 9.07 2.20
CA LEU A 165 -12.66 8.41 0.90
C LEU A 165 -11.27 7.87 0.56
N THR A 166 -11.15 6.54 0.52
CA THR A 166 -9.87 5.86 0.30
C THR A 166 -9.82 5.23 -1.09
N ASP A 167 -8.88 5.64 -1.94
CA ASP A 167 -8.50 4.92 -3.16
C ASP A 167 -7.62 3.73 -2.76
N GLY A 168 -8.17 2.54 -2.79
CA GLY A 168 -7.47 1.33 -2.37
C GLY A 168 -6.73 0.67 -3.53
N PRO A 169 -5.76 -0.21 -3.25
CA PRO A 169 -5.01 -0.93 -4.27
C PRO A 169 -5.86 -1.96 -4.99
N PRO A 170 -5.49 -2.36 -6.21
CA PRO A 170 -6.15 -3.45 -6.92
C PRO A 170 -5.72 -4.83 -6.39
N GLY A 171 -6.54 -5.85 -6.68
CA GLY A 171 -6.24 -7.26 -6.39
C GLY A 171 -6.77 -7.75 -5.05
N VAL A 172 -6.10 -8.74 -4.46
CA VAL A 172 -6.48 -9.40 -3.20
C VAL A 172 -5.27 -9.64 -2.27
N GLY A 173 -4.15 -9.00 -2.55
CA GLY A 173 -2.89 -9.16 -1.79
C GLY A 173 -2.87 -8.41 -0.46
N CYS A 174 -1.71 -8.42 0.20
CA CYS A 174 -1.50 -7.75 1.49
C CYS A 174 -1.95 -6.29 1.54
N PRO A 175 -1.73 -5.44 0.50
CA PRO A 175 -2.19 -4.07 0.50
C PRO A 175 -3.73 -3.95 0.55
N VAL A 176 -4.45 -4.83 -0.16
CA VAL A 176 -5.91 -4.87 -0.16
C VAL A 176 -6.43 -5.30 1.21
N ILE A 177 -5.82 -6.32 1.81
CA ILE A 177 -6.12 -6.76 3.18
C ILE A 177 -5.93 -5.60 4.17
N ALA A 178 -4.81 -4.90 4.07
CA ALA A 178 -4.50 -3.72 4.88
C ALA A 178 -5.51 -2.58 4.66
N SER A 179 -6.08 -2.47 3.46
CA SER A 179 -7.10 -1.48 3.13
C SER A 179 -8.46 -1.84 3.72
N ILE A 180 -8.94 -3.09 3.60
CA ILE A 180 -10.29 -3.49 4.02
C ILE A 180 -10.44 -3.49 5.55
N GLY A 181 -9.40 -3.90 6.27
CA GLY A 181 -9.47 -4.05 7.74
C GLY A 181 -9.94 -2.79 8.45
N GLY A 182 -11.09 -2.87 9.14
CA GLY A 182 -11.66 -1.76 9.92
C GLY A 182 -12.27 -0.63 9.10
N ALA A 183 -12.55 -0.83 7.81
CA ALA A 183 -13.34 0.08 7.00
C ALA A 183 -14.83 0.05 7.38
N SER A 184 -15.56 1.13 7.10
CA SER A 184 -17.02 1.15 7.32
C SER A 184 -17.78 0.46 6.18
N ALA A 185 -17.27 0.57 4.96
CA ALA A 185 -17.78 -0.10 3.77
C ALA A 185 -16.72 -0.15 2.68
N VAL A 186 -16.90 -1.08 1.74
CA VAL A 186 -16.09 -1.21 0.53
C VAL A 186 -16.96 -1.03 -0.70
N LEU A 187 -16.53 -0.22 -1.66
CA LEU A 187 -17.10 -0.14 -3.00
C LEU A 187 -16.15 -0.85 -3.98
N ILE A 188 -16.61 -1.97 -4.50
CA ILE A 188 -15.85 -2.78 -5.46
C ILE A 188 -16.16 -2.28 -6.87
N VAL A 189 -15.15 -1.74 -7.54
CA VAL A 189 -15.26 -1.26 -8.92
C VAL A 189 -14.81 -2.36 -9.86
N THR A 190 -15.71 -2.81 -10.73
CA THR A 190 -15.45 -3.85 -11.73
C THR A 190 -15.87 -3.41 -13.13
N GLU A 191 -15.57 -4.21 -14.13
CA GLU A 191 -16.03 -4.05 -15.51
C GLU A 191 -16.68 -5.35 -16.00
N PRO A 192 -17.60 -5.32 -16.99
CA PRO A 192 -18.33 -6.49 -17.44
C PRO A 192 -17.48 -7.39 -18.34
N SER A 193 -16.59 -8.15 -17.70
CA SER A 193 -15.74 -9.17 -18.30
C SER A 193 -15.68 -10.40 -17.39
N LEU A 194 -15.43 -11.59 -17.95
CA LEU A 194 -15.32 -12.82 -17.17
C LEU A 194 -14.23 -12.71 -16.07
N SER A 195 -13.10 -12.09 -16.41
CA SER A 195 -12.06 -11.82 -15.41
C SER A 195 -12.52 -10.81 -14.35
N GLY A 196 -13.30 -9.79 -14.73
CA GLY A 196 -13.86 -8.82 -13.80
C GLY A 196 -14.81 -9.44 -12.79
N ILE A 197 -15.66 -10.38 -13.21
CA ILE A 197 -16.55 -11.13 -12.33
C ILE A 197 -15.75 -11.99 -11.35
N HIS A 198 -14.79 -12.78 -11.85
CA HIS A 198 -13.95 -13.64 -11.03
C HIS A 198 -13.18 -12.83 -9.96
N ASP A 199 -12.56 -11.72 -10.36
CA ASP A 199 -11.79 -10.89 -9.46
C ASP A 199 -12.69 -10.16 -8.44
N MET A 200 -13.87 -9.71 -8.87
CA MET A 200 -14.89 -9.13 -7.99
C MET A 200 -15.31 -10.11 -6.90
N GLN A 201 -15.59 -11.37 -7.27
CA GLN A 201 -15.98 -12.42 -6.31
C GLN A 201 -14.92 -12.61 -5.23
N ARG A 202 -13.64 -12.67 -5.60
CA ARG A 202 -12.54 -12.78 -4.64
C ARG A 202 -12.47 -11.60 -3.67
N VAL A 203 -12.70 -10.38 -4.15
CA VAL A 203 -12.74 -9.19 -3.28
C VAL A 203 -13.95 -9.21 -2.36
N ILE A 204 -15.13 -9.67 -2.85
CA ILE A 204 -16.32 -9.86 -2.02
C ILE A 204 -16.08 -10.88 -0.90
N GLU A 205 -15.46 -12.03 -1.22
CA GLU A 205 -15.09 -13.04 -0.23
C GLU A 205 -14.16 -12.46 0.84
N LEU A 206 -13.19 -11.65 0.43
CA LEU A 206 -12.27 -10.98 1.35
C LEU A 206 -13.00 -9.97 2.24
N ALA A 207 -13.88 -9.15 1.69
CA ALA A 207 -14.69 -8.21 2.46
C ALA A 207 -15.59 -8.92 3.48
N ASN A 208 -16.20 -10.03 3.08
CA ASN A 208 -17.02 -10.88 3.95
C ASN A 208 -16.20 -11.50 5.09
N HIS A 209 -14.96 -11.95 4.80
CA HIS A 209 -14.06 -12.46 5.83
C HIS A 209 -13.79 -11.42 6.92
N PHE A 210 -13.61 -10.16 6.55
CA PHE A 210 -13.43 -9.04 7.48
C PHE A 210 -14.76 -8.47 8.02
N LYS A 211 -15.90 -9.01 7.62
CA LYS A 211 -17.25 -8.55 8.01
C LYS A 211 -17.48 -7.07 7.66
N VAL A 212 -16.93 -6.62 6.56
CA VAL A 212 -17.10 -5.26 6.04
C VAL A 212 -18.16 -5.29 4.94
N PRO A 213 -19.21 -4.44 5.03
CA PRO A 213 -20.22 -4.35 3.99
C PRO A 213 -19.59 -3.99 2.64
N ALA A 214 -19.95 -4.74 1.59
CA ALA A 214 -19.47 -4.53 0.25
C ALA A 214 -20.62 -4.11 -0.69
N MET A 215 -20.33 -3.13 -1.54
CA MET A 215 -21.17 -2.69 -2.64
C MET A 215 -20.40 -2.89 -3.94
N VAL A 216 -21.09 -3.08 -5.05
CA VAL A 216 -20.47 -3.26 -6.36
C VAL A 216 -20.87 -2.11 -7.28
N CYS A 217 -19.90 -1.58 -8.01
CA CYS A 217 -20.08 -0.64 -9.09
C CYS A 217 -19.53 -1.25 -10.38
N VAL A 218 -20.44 -1.56 -11.32
CA VAL A 218 -20.04 -2.01 -12.67
C VAL A 218 -19.80 -0.78 -13.51
N ASN A 219 -18.54 -0.49 -13.78
CA ASN A 219 -18.12 0.57 -14.69
C ASN A 219 -18.01 0.04 -16.13
N LYS A 220 -18.05 0.92 -17.13
CA LYS A 220 -17.95 0.55 -18.56
C LYS A 220 -19.02 -0.49 -18.96
N PHE A 221 -20.22 -0.35 -18.45
CA PHE A 221 -21.32 -1.32 -18.65
C PHE A 221 -21.63 -1.56 -20.14
N ASP A 222 -21.36 -0.58 -20.97
CA ASP A 222 -21.54 -0.56 -22.43
C ASP A 222 -20.61 -1.55 -23.17
N LEU A 223 -19.54 -2.02 -22.54
CA LEU A 223 -18.65 -3.02 -23.12
C LEU A 223 -19.33 -4.40 -23.26
N ASN A 224 -20.21 -4.77 -22.34
CA ASN A 224 -20.98 -6.00 -22.38
C ASN A 224 -22.25 -5.86 -21.52
N PRO A 225 -23.33 -5.26 -22.10
CA PRO A 225 -24.58 -5.06 -21.37
C PRO A 225 -25.25 -6.34 -20.86
N ASP A 226 -25.16 -7.43 -21.64
CA ASP A 226 -25.77 -8.72 -21.27
C ASP A 226 -25.12 -9.28 -20.01
N LEU A 227 -23.80 -9.29 -19.97
CA LEU A 227 -23.03 -9.75 -18.81
C LEU A 227 -23.21 -8.85 -17.58
N THR A 228 -23.62 -7.60 -17.77
CA THR A 228 -23.90 -6.68 -16.66
C THR A 228 -25.29 -6.92 -16.06
N ALA A 229 -26.23 -7.44 -16.85
CA ALA A 229 -27.60 -7.71 -16.41
C ALA A 229 -27.74 -9.01 -15.61
N ASP A 230 -26.83 -9.97 -15.83
CA ASP A 230 -26.74 -11.24 -15.11
C ASP A 230 -26.13 -11.05 -13.70
#